data_ac677042e8f48b475ff14213884d0c4d
#
_entry.id   ac677042e8f48b475ff14213884d0c4d
#
_cell.length_a   1.000
_cell.length_b   1.000
_cell.length_c   1.000
_cell.angle_alpha   90.00
_cell.angle_beta   90.00
_cell.angle_gamma   90.00
#
_symmetry.space_group_name_H-M   'P 1'
#
loop_
_entity.id
_entity.type
_entity.pdbx_description
1 polymer ?
#
loop_
_entity_poly.entity_id
_entity_poly.type
_entity_poly.pdbx_seq_one_letter_code
_entity_poly.pdbx_strand_id
1 'polypeptide(L)'
;MCWRISGRCASSALAVVFCSLLVCSLVVVAQEAGEWTTYHGDFTGQRHSRLTQITPANVHQITLAWAFATGQGQIKATPIVQNGIVYVTAPDHVWAIDARSAHQIWHYAYPANEGFHIGHRGVAVYKDSVFYTTPDAHLVALDARTGKVKWNVVIADAKKGYWSTNAPLLVRNHLLVGVAGDFDNLPGILTSVDPETGATQWVFYSTPPPGTAGNPSDSATGGQMWMTGTYDPQLNLVFVGTGNPTPVLNGPARAGDNRWTDSIVALNPDTGKLAWGFQATRHDTHDWDASEVPVLVDATFGGTPTKLVMQASRNGYFYVLDRNTGRSLLTKPFATANWATGIDQDGRPIPNPAKEPARDGRLVAPDESGGTNYRSPSFDPKTGLLLVSAHDAYGIYFFRPDHGAYGWAGADYGVHGTSALRALDYQTGAVRWQHDLGEGASGAGVLTTESGLTFTGDTAGNVLALRTSDGATLWHSGIGRVGNSPITYELDGRQYLLVGGGASLYAWALPESPR
;
A
#
# COMPACT_ATOMS: atom_id res chain seq x y z
N MET A 1 57.49 69.55 43.67
CA MET A 1 57.76 68.16 43.96
C MET A 1 56.91 67.29 43.08
N CYS A 2 57.51 66.64 42.08
CA CYS A 2 56.86 65.83 41.07
C CYS A 2 56.52 64.43 41.64
N TRP A 3 55.38 63.95 41.26
CA TRP A 3 55.15 62.51 41.21
C TRP A 3 54.33 62.15 39.95
N ARG A 4 54.99 61.35 39.07
CA ARG A 4 54.38 60.76 37.88
C ARG A 4 53.72 59.45 38.32
N ILE A 5 52.49 59.22 37.85
CA ILE A 5 51.85 57.88 37.91
C ILE A 5 51.61 57.45 36.48
N SER A 6 52.26 56.38 36.08
CA SER A 6 52.07 55.67 34.79
C SER A 6 50.86 54.78 34.82
N GLY A 7 49.87 55.03 34.00
CA GLY A 7 48.74 54.12 33.79
C GLY A 7 49.06 53.13 32.66
N ARG A 8 48.94 51.85 32.96
CA ARG A 8 48.97 50.76 31.97
C ARG A 8 47.53 50.56 31.39
N CYS A 9 47.37 50.68 30.08
CA CYS A 9 46.20 50.26 29.36
C CYS A 9 46.21 48.71 29.28
N ALA A 10 45.15 48.09 29.82
CA ALA A 10 44.86 46.69 29.59
C ALA A 10 43.92 46.57 28.40
N SER A 11 44.38 45.96 27.32
CA SER A 11 43.60 45.64 26.13
C SER A 11 42.75 44.38 26.41
N SER A 12 41.45 44.56 26.53
CA SER A 12 40.49 43.43 26.59
C SER A 12 40.18 42.95 25.18
N ALA A 13 40.70 41.79 24.80
CA ALA A 13 40.31 41.11 23.57
C ALA A 13 38.95 40.43 23.76
N LEU A 14 37.92 40.93 23.08
CA LEU A 14 36.61 40.27 22.97
C LEU A 14 36.75 39.12 21.98
N ALA A 15 36.71 37.86 22.48
CA ALA A 15 36.58 36.68 21.63
C ALA A 15 35.11 36.52 21.22
N VAL A 16 34.78 36.83 19.95
CA VAL A 16 33.49 36.55 19.36
C VAL A 16 33.47 35.08 18.95
N VAL A 17 32.77 34.24 19.72
CA VAL A 17 32.48 32.85 19.34
C VAL A 17 31.35 32.85 18.31
N PHE A 18 31.68 32.63 17.04
CA PHE A 18 30.70 32.35 15.99
C PHE A 18 30.16 30.94 16.20
N CYS A 19 29.00 30.84 16.80
CA CYS A 19 28.24 29.60 16.83
C CYS A 19 27.54 29.40 15.47
N SER A 20 28.19 28.67 14.56
CA SER A 20 27.58 28.28 13.28
C SER A 20 26.47 27.27 13.53
N LEU A 21 25.23 27.75 13.64
CA LEU A 21 24.04 26.89 13.56
C LEU A 21 23.95 26.34 12.14
N LEU A 22 24.38 25.10 11.95
CA LEU A 22 24.04 24.30 10.78
C LEU A 22 22.52 24.05 10.83
N VAL A 23 21.75 24.90 10.18
CA VAL A 23 20.35 24.62 9.85
C VAL A 23 20.39 23.56 8.76
N CYS A 24 20.27 22.30 9.17
CA CYS A 24 20.01 21.18 8.26
C CYS A 24 18.59 21.39 7.72
N SER A 25 18.47 22.08 6.57
CA SER A 25 17.20 22.22 5.86
C SER A 25 16.78 20.83 5.40
N LEU A 26 15.86 20.21 6.13
CA LEU A 26 15.08 19.08 5.63
C LEU A 26 14.34 19.58 4.38
N VAL A 27 14.88 19.26 3.21
CA VAL A 27 14.15 19.41 1.95
C VAL A 27 13.05 18.35 1.99
N VAL A 28 11.90 18.71 2.55
CA VAL A 28 10.65 18.02 2.24
C VAL A 28 10.42 18.37 0.77
N VAL A 29 10.67 17.41 -0.12
CA VAL A 29 10.26 17.55 -1.52
C VAL A 29 8.72 17.58 -1.45
N ALA A 30 8.16 18.78 -1.43
CA ALA A 30 6.75 18.97 -1.64
C ALA A 30 6.45 18.37 -3.02
N GLN A 31 5.51 17.43 -3.09
CA GLN A 31 4.98 16.90 -4.34
C GLN A 31 4.64 18.10 -5.22
N GLU A 32 5.21 18.19 -6.43
CA GLU A 32 4.80 19.23 -7.37
C GLU A 32 3.30 19.10 -7.59
N ALA A 33 2.57 20.18 -7.42
CA ALA A 33 1.14 20.17 -7.59
C ALA A 33 0.83 19.68 -9.01
N GLY A 34 0.16 18.53 -9.12
CA GLY A 34 -0.24 17.96 -10.40
C GLY A 34 0.41 16.63 -10.78
N GLU A 35 1.47 16.18 -10.11
CA GLU A 35 2.10 14.88 -10.37
C GLU A 35 1.56 13.76 -9.45
N TRP A 36 1.80 12.48 -9.84
CA TRP A 36 1.54 11.30 -9.03
C TRP A 36 2.84 10.50 -8.88
N THR A 37 3.69 10.90 -7.94
CA THR A 37 5.10 10.50 -7.89
C THR A 37 5.40 9.26 -7.07
N THR A 38 4.44 8.78 -6.26
CA THR A 38 4.58 7.55 -5.46
C THR A 38 3.39 6.62 -5.69
N TYR A 39 3.47 5.39 -5.22
CA TYR A 39 2.37 4.43 -5.31
C TYR A 39 1.04 4.98 -4.76
N HIS A 40 1.09 5.81 -3.73
CA HIS A 40 -0.09 6.39 -3.09
C HIS A 40 -0.37 7.85 -3.49
N GLY A 41 0.45 8.44 -4.35
CA GLY A 41 0.48 9.87 -4.67
C GLY A 41 1.46 10.62 -3.77
N ASP A 42 1.44 10.35 -2.48
CA ASP A 42 2.39 10.83 -1.47
C ASP A 42 2.79 9.71 -0.50
N PHE A 43 3.42 10.04 0.62
CA PHE A 43 3.85 9.07 1.63
C PHE A 43 2.77 8.65 2.62
N THR A 44 1.60 9.32 2.63
CA THR A 44 0.58 9.13 3.68
C THR A 44 -0.34 7.94 3.43
N GLY A 45 -0.44 7.46 2.19
CA GLY A 45 -1.40 6.42 1.82
C GLY A 45 -2.83 6.92 1.66
N GLN A 46 -3.08 8.23 1.80
CA GLN A 46 -4.44 8.79 1.73
C GLN A 46 -5.05 8.72 0.33
N ARG A 47 -4.24 8.71 -0.72
CA ARG A 47 -4.70 8.72 -2.11
C ARG A 47 -5.74 9.82 -2.37
N HIS A 48 -5.51 10.98 -1.78
CA HIS A 48 -6.35 12.17 -1.91
C HIS A 48 -5.63 13.21 -2.78
N SER A 49 -6.24 13.57 -3.90
CA SER A 49 -5.68 14.57 -4.82
C SER A 49 -6.18 15.98 -4.50
N ARG A 50 -5.26 16.95 -4.51
CA ARG A 50 -5.58 18.37 -4.36
C ARG A 50 -6.09 19.04 -5.64
N LEU A 51 -6.14 18.32 -6.77
CA LEU A 51 -6.62 18.84 -8.04
C LEU A 51 -8.13 19.09 -8.00
N THR A 52 -8.55 20.21 -8.57
CA THR A 52 -9.94 20.70 -8.49
C THR A 52 -10.57 21.08 -9.83
N GLN A 53 -9.90 20.85 -10.95
CA GLN A 53 -10.45 21.22 -12.26
C GLN A 53 -11.65 20.33 -12.64
N ILE A 54 -11.58 19.02 -12.36
CA ILE A 54 -12.70 18.10 -12.48
C ILE A 54 -13.49 18.14 -11.18
N THR A 55 -14.78 18.48 -11.26
CA THR A 55 -15.67 18.73 -10.12
C THR A 55 -16.97 17.93 -10.24
N PRO A 56 -17.76 17.80 -9.16
CA PRO A 56 -19.11 17.21 -9.27
C PRO A 56 -20.02 17.88 -10.31
N ALA A 57 -19.80 19.16 -10.59
CA ALA A 57 -20.63 19.92 -11.56
C ALA A 57 -20.23 19.66 -13.01
N ASN A 58 -19.00 19.25 -13.31
CA ASN A 58 -18.52 19.10 -14.68
C ASN A 58 -17.96 17.70 -15.02
N VAL A 59 -17.89 16.78 -14.07
CA VAL A 59 -17.35 15.42 -14.31
C VAL A 59 -18.10 14.67 -15.42
N HIS A 60 -19.38 14.95 -15.62
CA HIS A 60 -20.17 14.37 -16.71
C HIS A 60 -19.73 14.83 -18.13
N GLN A 61 -18.86 15.83 -18.21
CA GLN A 61 -18.33 16.37 -19.46
C GLN A 61 -16.96 15.79 -19.84
N ILE A 62 -16.31 15.02 -18.94
CA ILE A 62 -15.00 14.45 -19.29
C ILE A 62 -15.13 13.48 -20.46
N THR A 63 -14.16 13.55 -21.36
CA THR A 63 -14.06 12.71 -22.54
C THR A 63 -12.75 11.94 -22.52
N LEU A 64 -12.69 10.81 -23.23
CA LEU A 64 -11.47 10.05 -23.40
C LEU A 64 -10.43 10.91 -24.13
N ALA A 65 -9.32 11.22 -23.45
CA ALA A 65 -8.21 11.95 -24.04
C ALA A 65 -7.27 11.01 -24.80
N TRP A 66 -6.96 9.86 -24.20
CA TRP A 66 -6.14 8.83 -24.82
C TRP A 66 -6.35 7.46 -24.16
N ALA A 67 -5.93 6.40 -24.86
CA ALA A 67 -5.84 5.05 -24.33
C ALA A 67 -4.51 4.41 -24.78
N PHE A 68 -3.95 3.54 -23.92
CA PHE A 68 -2.73 2.79 -24.19
C PHE A 68 -2.94 1.32 -23.87
N ALA A 69 -2.79 0.44 -24.85
CA ALA A 69 -2.89 -1.01 -24.67
C ALA A 69 -1.50 -1.61 -24.41
N THR A 70 -1.34 -2.29 -23.27
CA THR A 70 -0.08 -3.00 -22.96
C THR A 70 0.04 -4.33 -23.69
N GLY A 71 -1.09 -4.92 -24.10
CA GLY A 71 -1.13 -6.28 -24.68
C GLY A 71 -0.78 -7.40 -23.67
N GLN A 72 -0.58 -7.06 -22.40
CA GLN A 72 -0.25 -7.97 -21.30
C GLN A 72 -1.41 -8.00 -20.31
N GLY A 73 -1.63 -9.03 -19.57
CA GLY A 73 -2.77 -9.25 -18.68
C GLY A 73 -3.33 -8.03 -17.93
N GLN A 74 -4.20 -8.23 -16.98
CA GLN A 74 -4.88 -7.14 -16.26
C GLN A 74 -3.88 -6.20 -15.57
N ILE A 75 -4.02 -4.89 -15.78
CA ILE A 75 -3.24 -3.87 -15.08
C ILE A 75 -3.71 -3.80 -13.62
N LYS A 76 -2.83 -4.23 -12.71
CA LYS A 76 -2.99 -4.09 -11.24
C LYS A 76 -2.10 -2.96 -10.69
N ALA A 77 -1.23 -2.41 -11.51
CA ALA A 77 -0.28 -1.38 -11.13
C ALA A 77 -0.96 -0.03 -10.91
N THR A 78 -0.52 0.71 -9.90
CA THR A 78 -0.71 2.16 -9.86
C THR A 78 0.31 2.80 -10.80
N PRO A 79 -0.10 3.50 -11.88
CA PRO A 79 0.84 4.26 -12.71
C PRO A 79 1.49 5.39 -11.89
N ILE A 80 2.76 5.68 -12.18
CA ILE A 80 3.47 6.86 -11.67
C ILE A 80 3.50 7.89 -12.78
N VAL A 81 3.20 9.15 -12.45
CA VAL A 81 3.28 10.27 -13.38
C VAL A 81 4.29 11.27 -12.86
N GLN A 82 5.37 11.45 -13.61
CA GLN A 82 6.45 12.38 -13.25
C GLN A 82 7.08 12.98 -14.51
N ASN A 83 7.30 14.29 -14.52
CA ASN A 83 7.92 15.02 -15.64
C ASN A 83 7.21 14.77 -16.99
N GLY A 84 5.89 14.67 -17.00
CA GLY A 84 5.09 14.42 -18.20
C GLY A 84 5.19 12.99 -18.75
N ILE A 85 5.75 12.05 -18.00
CA ILE A 85 5.88 10.62 -18.35
C ILE A 85 5.02 9.80 -17.42
N VAL A 86 4.24 8.88 -17.98
CA VAL A 86 3.53 7.82 -17.24
C VAL A 86 4.39 6.56 -17.27
N TYR A 87 4.71 6.04 -16.10
CA TYR A 87 5.32 4.72 -15.94
C TYR A 87 4.25 3.71 -15.50
N VAL A 88 4.10 2.64 -16.24
CA VAL A 88 3.14 1.56 -15.93
C VAL A 88 3.81 0.21 -16.06
N THR A 89 3.35 -0.77 -15.27
CA THR A 89 3.90 -2.13 -15.26
C THR A 89 2.84 -3.19 -15.47
N ALA A 90 3.26 -4.31 -16.04
CA ALA A 90 2.67 -5.63 -15.92
C ALA A 90 3.77 -6.58 -15.41
N PRO A 91 3.47 -7.82 -15.01
CA PRO A 91 4.53 -8.80 -14.78
C PRO A 91 5.51 -8.80 -15.96
N ASP A 92 6.80 -8.79 -15.68
CA ASP A 92 7.90 -8.77 -16.67
C ASP A 92 8.01 -7.53 -17.56
N HIS A 93 7.14 -6.54 -17.42
CA HIS A 93 7.11 -5.40 -18.33
C HIS A 93 7.05 -4.06 -17.62
N VAL A 94 7.78 -3.09 -18.16
CA VAL A 94 7.69 -1.66 -17.77
C VAL A 94 7.58 -0.81 -19.04
N TRP A 95 6.62 0.10 -19.09
CA TRP A 95 6.49 1.10 -20.16
C TRP A 95 6.67 2.50 -19.59
N ALA A 96 7.36 3.35 -20.34
CA ALA A 96 7.28 4.80 -20.22
C ALA A 96 6.53 5.34 -21.42
N ILE A 97 5.47 6.10 -21.17
CA ILE A 97 4.64 6.71 -22.20
C ILE A 97 4.48 8.21 -21.94
N ASP A 98 4.36 8.99 -22.99
CA ASP A 98 4.05 10.41 -22.90
C ASP A 98 2.66 10.62 -22.30
N ALA A 99 2.56 11.40 -21.23
CA ALA A 99 1.33 11.60 -20.46
C ALA A 99 0.25 12.42 -21.19
N ARG A 100 0.60 13.10 -22.32
CA ARG A 100 -0.36 13.86 -23.15
C ARG A 100 -1.03 13.00 -24.20
N SER A 101 -0.26 12.09 -24.81
CA SER A 101 -0.60 11.42 -26.06
C SER A 101 -0.63 9.90 -25.99
N ALA A 102 -0.16 9.30 -24.89
CA ALA A 102 0.09 7.87 -24.75
C ALA A 102 1.16 7.34 -25.74
N HIS A 103 1.95 8.21 -26.40
CA HIS A 103 3.05 7.75 -27.25
C HIS A 103 4.08 6.98 -26.41
N GLN A 104 4.43 5.76 -26.83
CA GLN A 104 5.43 4.95 -26.15
C GLN A 104 6.83 5.56 -26.34
N ILE A 105 7.47 5.95 -25.22
CA ILE A 105 8.85 6.45 -25.22
C ILE A 105 9.82 5.28 -25.23
N TRP A 106 9.62 4.33 -24.32
CA TRP A 106 10.36 3.07 -24.28
C TRP A 106 9.53 1.95 -23.62
N HIS A 107 9.96 0.72 -23.87
CA HIS A 107 9.42 -0.49 -23.26
C HIS A 107 10.58 -1.39 -22.84
N TYR A 108 10.53 -1.86 -21.61
CA TYR A 108 11.44 -2.87 -21.08
C TYR A 108 10.68 -4.17 -20.84
N ALA A 109 11.22 -5.28 -21.32
CA ALA A 109 10.72 -6.62 -21.07
C ALA A 109 11.80 -7.42 -20.32
N TYR A 110 11.43 -7.95 -19.16
CA TYR A 110 12.31 -8.78 -18.33
C TYR A 110 12.09 -10.26 -18.68
N PRO A 111 13.14 -11.01 -18.97
CA PRO A 111 12.99 -12.41 -19.38
C PRO A 111 12.90 -13.34 -18.17
N ALA A 112 11.89 -13.18 -17.30
CA ALA A 112 11.70 -14.08 -16.19
C ALA A 112 11.24 -15.46 -16.66
N ASN A 113 11.92 -16.50 -16.16
CA ASN A 113 11.54 -17.89 -16.39
C ASN A 113 11.00 -18.57 -15.13
N GLU A 114 11.08 -17.90 -13.99
CA GLU A 114 10.69 -18.38 -12.66
C GLU A 114 9.77 -17.36 -12.00
N GLY A 115 9.16 -17.72 -10.84
CA GLY A 115 8.29 -16.84 -10.08
C GLY A 115 6.82 -16.87 -10.52
N PHE A 116 6.02 -16.01 -9.89
CA PHE A 116 4.58 -15.92 -10.13
C PHE A 116 4.19 -14.62 -10.83
N HIS A 117 3.42 -14.74 -11.91
CA HIS A 117 3.01 -13.65 -12.79
C HIS A 117 1.58 -13.13 -12.49
N ILE A 118 1.15 -13.18 -11.24
CA ILE A 118 -0.22 -12.82 -10.84
C ILE A 118 -0.55 -11.32 -10.92
N GLY A 119 0.45 -10.48 -11.10
CA GLY A 119 0.30 -9.03 -11.20
C GLY A 119 1.57 -8.31 -10.77
N HIS A 120 1.61 -7.01 -11.04
CA HIS A 120 2.66 -6.11 -10.57
C HIS A 120 2.01 -4.81 -10.10
N ARG A 121 2.56 -4.14 -9.07
CA ARG A 121 1.91 -2.99 -8.44
C ARG A 121 2.43 -1.63 -8.90
N GLY A 122 3.58 -1.58 -9.55
CA GLY A 122 4.12 -0.32 -10.09
C GLY A 122 5.61 -0.16 -9.86
N VAL A 123 6.11 1.02 -10.14
CA VAL A 123 7.52 1.39 -10.02
C VAL A 123 7.74 2.43 -8.92
N ALA A 124 9.00 2.62 -8.52
CA ALA A 124 9.47 3.85 -7.88
C ALA A 124 10.35 4.62 -8.87
N VAL A 125 10.40 5.94 -8.76
CA VAL A 125 11.24 6.81 -9.59
C VAL A 125 12.12 7.67 -8.67
N TYR A 126 13.42 7.73 -8.98
CA TYR A 126 14.37 8.56 -8.25
C TYR A 126 15.45 9.09 -9.20
N LYS A 127 15.57 10.39 -9.28
CA LYS A 127 16.48 11.07 -10.22
C LYS A 127 16.23 10.59 -11.66
N ASP A 128 17.23 9.96 -12.27
CA ASP A 128 17.20 9.40 -13.62
C ASP A 128 16.98 7.87 -13.65
N SER A 129 16.41 7.31 -12.60
CA SER A 129 16.22 5.85 -12.45
C SER A 129 14.78 5.49 -12.16
N VAL A 130 14.31 4.41 -12.79
CA VAL A 130 13.03 3.73 -12.53
C VAL A 130 13.32 2.37 -11.95
N PHE A 131 12.74 2.07 -10.80
CA PHE A 131 12.94 0.82 -10.07
C PHE A 131 11.72 -0.07 -10.18
N TYR A 132 11.94 -1.32 -10.48
CA TYR A 132 10.93 -2.31 -10.77
C TYR A 132 11.31 -3.65 -10.18
N THR A 133 10.37 -4.34 -9.51
CA THR A 133 10.55 -5.71 -9.02
C THR A 133 10.12 -6.72 -10.07
N THR A 134 10.74 -7.89 -10.09
CA THR A 134 10.44 -8.94 -11.05
C THR A 134 9.73 -10.13 -10.40
N PRO A 135 9.01 -10.97 -11.18
CA PRO A 135 8.35 -12.16 -10.65
C PRO A 135 9.28 -13.14 -9.93
N ASP A 136 10.56 -13.19 -10.28
CA ASP A 136 11.59 -14.02 -9.67
C ASP A 136 12.38 -13.30 -8.56
N ALA A 137 11.74 -12.28 -7.94
CA ALA A 137 12.26 -11.53 -6.80
C ALA A 137 13.61 -10.83 -7.03
N HIS A 138 13.82 -10.28 -8.21
CA HIS A 138 14.87 -9.30 -8.46
C HIS A 138 14.35 -7.86 -8.30
N LEU A 139 15.26 -6.93 -8.11
CA LEU A 139 15.04 -5.50 -8.24
C LEU A 139 15.92 -4.96 -9.34
N VAL A 140 15.32 -4.30 -10.31
CA VAL A 140 15.98 -3.76 -11.50
C VAL A 140 15.89 -2.26 -11.50
N ALA A 141 17.01 -1.56 -11.71
CA ALA A 141 17.05 -0.14 -12.00
C ALA A 141 17.19 0.08 -13.50
N LEU A 142 16.28 0.86 -14.05
CA LEU A 142 16.27 1.26 -15.46
C LEU A 142 16.61 2.76 -15.55
N ASP A 143 17.33 3.14 -16.60
CA ASP A 143 17.48 4.54 -16.97
C ASP A 143 16.12 5.13 -17.37
N ALA A 144 15.67 6.18 -16.70
CA ALA A 144 14.31 6.73 -16.87
C ALA A 144 14.04 7.26 -18.29
N ARG A 145 15.06 7.67 -19.02
CA ARG A 145 14.95 8.23 -20.36
C ARG A 145 14.96 7.16 -21.46
N THR A 146 15.68 6.04 -21.24
CA THR A 146 15.94 5.06 -22.29
C THR A 146 15.42 3.66 -22.01
N GLY A 147 15.03 3.35 -20.77
CA GLY A 147 14.63 2.01 -20.34
C GLY A 147 15.78 1.00 -20.26
N LYS A 148 17.04 1.43 -20.42
CA LYS A 148 18.20 0.53 -20.32
C LYS A 148 18.49 0.17 -18.86
N VAL A 149 18.87 -1.09 -18.62
CA VAL A 149 19.25 -1.56 -17.28
C VAL A 149 20.51 -0.84 -16.81
N LYS A 150 20.44 -0.23 -15.64
CA LYS A 150 21.58 0.34 -14.91
C LYS A 150 22.20 -0.69 -13.98
N TRP A 151 21.37 -1.41 -13.23
CA TRP A 151 21.77 -2.54 -12.40
C TRP A 151 20.57 -3.49 -12.17
N ASN A 152 20.87 -4.71 -11.74
CA ASN A 152 19.91 -5.76 -11.42
C ASN A 152 20.45 -6.57 -10.23
N VAL A 153 19.68 -6.69 -9.15
CA VAL A 153 20.09 -7.39 -7.93
C VAL A 153 19.00 -8.35 -7.46
N VAL A 154 19.42 -9.46 -6.87
CA VAL A 154 18.53 -10.46 -6.27
C VAL A 154 18.08 -9.95 -4.88
N ILE A 155 16.78 -9.90 -4.63
CA ILE A 155 16.20 -9.54 -3.33
C ILE A 155 15.95 -10.78 -2.49
N ALA A 156 15.46 -11.86 -3.11
CA ALA A 156 15.24 -13.14 -2.46
C ALA A 156 15.41 -14.29 -3.46
N ASP A 157 15.62 -15.51 -2.96
CA ASP A 157 15.89 -16.69 -3.78
C ASP A 157 14.58 -17.29 -4.30
N ALA A 158 14.28 -17.08 -5.58
CA ALA A 158 13.10 -17.62 -6.24
C ALA A 158 13.04 -19.16 -6.23
N LYS A 159 14.19 -19.85 -6.18
CA LYS A 159 14.23 -21.32 -6.09
C LYS A 159 13.75 -21.85 -4.75
N LYS A 160 13.70 -20.99 -3.72
CA LYS A 160 13.08 -21.31 -2.44
C LYS A 160 11.58 -21.03 -2.41
N GLY A 161 11.00 -20.46 -3.48
CA GLY A 161 9.60 -20.11 -3.58
C GLY A 161 9.30 -18.62 -3.36
N TYR A 162 10.31 -17.74 -3.21
CA TYR A 162 10.09 -16.29 -3.16
C TYR A 162 9.77 -15.72 -4.53
N TRP A 163 8.90 -14.73 -4.56
CA TRP A 163 8.54 -13.94 -5.73
C TRP A 163 8.18 -12.50 -5.33
N SER A 164 8.04 -11.57 -6.26
CA SER A 164 7.65 -10.21 -5.92
C SER A 164 6.61 -9.63 -6.87
N THR A 165 5.65 -8.91 -6.29
CA THR A 165 4.68 -8.06 -7.00
C THR A 165 4.71 -6.64 -6.46
N ASN A 166 5.61 -6.34 -5.54
CA ASN A 166 5.68 -5.10 -4.78
C ASN A 166 6.03 -3.91 -5.68
N ALA A 167 5.39 -2.75 -5.47
CA ALA A 167 5.93 -1.48 -5.95
C ALA A 167 6.94 -0.98 -4.91
N PRO A 168 8.21 -0.75 -5.27
CA PRO A 168 9.20 -0.28 -4.32
C PRO A 168 8.80 1.05 -3.67
N LEU A 169 9.08 1.21 -2.38
CA LEU A 169 8.88 2.48 -1.67
C LEU A 169 10.23 3.17 -1.47
N LEU A 170 10.41 4.33 -2.11
CA LEU A 170 11.61 5.13 -1.90
C LEU A 170 11.41 6.07 -0.70
N VAL A 171 12.27 5.92 0.32
CA VAL A 171 12.32 6.80 1.49
C VAL A 171 13.74 7.34 1.62
N ARG A 172 13.95 8.60 1.27
CA ARG A 172 15.29 9.23 1.24
C ARG A 172 16.26 8.44 0.33
N ASN A 173 17.25 7.76 0.91
CA ASN A 173 18.21 6.90 0.22
C ASN A 173 17.95 5.40 0.48
N HIS A 174 16.74 5.03 0.85
CA HIS A 174 16.31 3.67 1.13
C HIS A 174 15.22 3.27 0.14
N LEU A 175 15.51 2.31 -0.72
CA LEU A 175 14.53 1.70 -1.60
C LEU A 175 14.03 0.43 -0.94
N LEU A 176 12.81 0.47 -0.41
CA LEU A 176 12.22 -0.61 0.38
C LEU A 176 11.44 -1.55 -0.53
N VAL A 177 11.77 -2.81 -0.48
CA VAL A 177 11.20 -3.86 -1.33
C VAL A 177 10.80 -5.06 -0.48
N GLY A 178 9.53 -5.42 -0.55
CA GLY A 178 8.99 -6.62 0.06
C GLY A 178 8.82 -7.77 -0.94
N VAL A 179 8.64 -8.96 -0.43
CA VAL A 179 8.44 -10.18 -1.22
C VAL A 179 7.17 -10.91 -0.79
N ALA A 180 6.73 -11.83 -1.63
CA ALA A 180 5.73 -12.86 -1.36
C ALA A 180 6.38 -14.24 -1.35
N GLY A 181 5.67 -15.29 -0.93
CA GLY A 181 6.23 -16.64 -0.82
C GLY A 181 5.39 -17.56 0.08
N ASP A 182 4.06 -17.48 -0.01
CA ASP A 182 3.13 -18.14 0.90
C ASP A 182 3.10 -19.67 0.75
N PHE A 183 3.59 -20.18 -0.38
CA PHE A 183 3.47 -21.61 -0.69
C PHE A 183 4.53 -22.50 -0.05
N ASP A 184 5.62 -21.94 0.51
CA ASP A 184 6.82 -22.69 0.90
C ASP A 184 7.31 -22.44 2.32
N ASN A 185 6.46 -22.09 3.27
CA ASN A 185 6.83 -21.86 4.68
C ASN A 185 8.06 -20.96 4.86
N LEU A 186 8.08 -19.82 4.17
CA LEU A 186 9.18 -18.88 4.16
C LEU A 186 8.92 -17.68 5.09
N PRO A 187 9.93 -17.15 5.79
CA PRO A 187 9.77 -15.90 6.54
C PRO A 187 9.52 -14.71 5.58
N GLY A 188 8.65 -13.80 5.98
CA GLY A 188 8.45 -12.56 5.23
C GLY A 188 9.67 -11.65 5.32
N ILE A 189 10.03 -11.01 4.20
CA ILE A 189 11.24 -10.18 4.05
C ILE A 189 10.87 -8.79 3.55
N LEU A 190 11.41 -7.76 4.21
CA LEU A 190 11.51 -6.40 3.68
C LEU A 190 12.99 -6.02 3.60
N THR A 191 13.46 -5.69 2.41
CA THR A 191 14.84 -5.33 2.14
C THR A 191 14.95 -3.84 1.83
N SER A 192 15.91 -3.15 2.46
CA SER A 192 16.35 -1.81 2.05
C SER A 192 17.54 -1.93 1.13
N VAL A 193 17.45 -1.27 -0.01
CA VAL A 193 18.49 -1.24 -1.04
C VAL A 193 18.90 0.20 -1.31
N ASP A 194 20.18 0.44 -1.48
CA ASP A 194 20.70 1.73 -1.92
C ASP A 194 20.28 2.00 -3.37
N PRO A 195 19.54 3.08 -3.67
CA PRO A 195 18.98 3.32 -5.01
C PRO A 195 20.04 3.62 -6.07
N GLU A 196 21.24 4.05 -5.69
CA GLU A 196 22.31 4.37 -6.64
C GLU A 196 23.10 3.12 -7.05
N THR A 197 23.33 2.20 -6.10
CA THR A 197 24.25 1.07 -6.30
C THR A 197 23.58 -0.29 -6.36
N GLY A 198 22.34 -0.42 -5.86
CA GLY A 198 21.68 -1.70 -5.70
C GLY A 198 22.17 -2.50 -4.47
N ALA A 199 23.07 -1.93 -3.65
CA ALA A 199 23.58 -2.62 -2.48
C ALA A 199 22.53 -2.74 -1.36
N THR A 200 22.40 -3.93 -0.78
CA THR A 200 21.54 -4.16 0.39
C THR A 200 22.08 -3.38 1.60
N GLN A 201 21.22 -2.58 2.22
CA GLN A 201 21.55 -1.79 3.41
C GLN A 201 21.17 -2.53 4.70
N TRP A 202 19.96 -3.12 4.72
CA TRP A 202 19.46 -3.97 5.81
C TRP A 202 18.32 -4.86 5.32
N VAL A 203 18.03 -5.90 6.11
CA VAL A 203 16.90 -6.81 5.90
C VAL A 203 16.12 -6.93 7.21
N PHE A 204 14.81 -6.77 7.14
CA PHE A 204 13.88 -7.07 8.23
C PHE A 204 13.11 -8.35 7.91
N TYR A 205 12.96 -9.21 8.91
CA TYR A 205 12.15 -10.42 8.85
C TYR A 205 10.92 -10.24 9.73
N SER A 206 9.71 -10.45 9.19
CA SER A 206 8.46 -10.39 9.95
C SER A 206 8.33 -11.54 10.95
N THR A 207 8.79 -12.72 10.54
CA THR A 207 8.97 -13.89 11.40
C THR A 207 10.45 -14.26 11.40
N PRO A 208 11.07 -14.48 12.57
CA PRO A 208 12.47 -14.86 12.59
C PRO A 208 12.74 -16.14 11.78
N PRO A 209 13.83 -16.21 11.02
CA PRO A 209 14.20 -17.44 10.31
C PRO A 209 14.29 -18.63 11.27
N PRO A 210 13.92 -19.86 10.83
CA PRO A 210 14.05 -21.06 11.65
C PRO A 210 15.45 -21.23 12.23
N GLY A 211 15.56 -21.65 13.49
CA GLY A 211 16.82 -21.84 14.19
C GLY A 211 17.52 -20.58 14.70
N THR A 212 16.91 -19.39 14.55
CA THR A 212 17.44 -18.13 15.08
C THR A 212 16.90 -17.83 16.48
N ALA A 213 17.66 -17.00 17.26
CA ALA A 213 17.18 -16.51 18.54
C ALA A 213 15.89 -15.69 18.35
N GLY A 214 14.82 -16.05 19.06
CA GLY A 214 13.50 -15.40 18.93
C GLY A 214 12.46 -16.21 18.17
N ASN A 215 12.83 -17.31 17.52
CA ASN A 215 11.91 -18.32 17.00
C ASN A 215 12.17 -19.67 17.68
N PRO A 216 11.72 -19.85 18.92
CA PRO A 216 12.02 -21.07 19.68
C PRO A 216 11.25 -22.30 19.19
N SER A 217 10.20 -22.13 18.38
CA SER A 217 9.33 -23.24 17.99
C SER A 217 9.59 -23.77 16.58
N ASP A 218 10.49 -23.17 15.79
CA ASP A 218 10.79 -23.53 14.39
C ASP A 218 9.57 -23.65 13.46
N SER A 219 8.38 -23.26 13.92
CA SER A 219 7.11 -23.65 13.34
C SER A 219 6.35 -22.51 12.67
N ALA A 220 6.57 -21.26 13.08
CA ALA A 220 5.87 -20.12 12.49
C ALA A 220 6.75 -19.41 11.46
N THR A 221 6.32 -19.42 10.22
CA THR A 221 6.87 -18.68 9.09
C THR A 221 5.76 -17.82 8.46
N GLY A 222 5.97 -17.21 7.31
CA GLY A 222 4.99 -16.32 6.69
C GLY A 222 5.24 -14.85 7.03
N GLY A 223 4.20 -14.02 6.93
CA GLY A 223 4.28 -12.60 7.19
C GLY A 223 4.88 -11.82 6.02
N GLN A 224 4.62 -12.22 4.78
CA GLN A 224 5.14 -11.60 3.57
C GLN A 224 4.68 -10.14 3.43
N MET A 225 5.59 -9.27 2.99
CA MET A 225 5.33 -7.83 2.83
C MET A 225 5.22 -7.47 1.35
N TRP A 226 4.16 -7.95 0.70
CA TRP A 226 3.96 -7.86 -0.74
C TRP A 226 3.26 -6.57 -1.20
N MET A 227 2.82 -5.73 -0.26
CA MET A 227 2.24 -4.41 -0.55
C MET A 227 3.22 -3.27 -0.21
N THR A 228 3.00 -2.14 -0.87
CA THR A 228 3.79 -0.91 -0.63
C THR A 228 3.33 -0.25 0.67
N GLY A 229 4.28 0.05 1.55
CA GLY A 229 4.03 0.74 2.81
C GLY A 229 3.86 2.25 2.68
N THR A 230 3.79 2.93 3.83
CA THR A 230 3.68 4.39 3.96
C THR A 230 4.78 4.92 4.88
N TYR A 231 5.03 6.23 4.87
CA TYR A 231 6.14 6.83 5.62
C TYR A 231 5.74 8.13 6.30
N ASP A 232 6.07 8.26 7.59
CA ASP A 232 5.98 9.52 8.34
C ASP A 232 7.38 10.14 8.47
N PRO A 233 7.67 11.26 7.78
CA PRO A 233 8.97 11.92 7.86
C PRO A 233 9.24 12.58 9.22
N GLN A 234 8.22 12.92 10.01
CA GLN A 234 8.39 13.54 11.32
C GLN A 234 8.79 12.51 12.38
N LEU A 235 8.20 11.31 12.33
CA LEU A 235 8.55 10.20 13.21
C LEU A 235 9.75 9.41 12.70
N ASN A 236 10.09 9.57 11.42
CA ASN A 236 11.05 8.73 10.70
C ASN A 236 10.72 7.25 10.81
N LEU A 237 9.44 6.91 10.55
CA LEU A 237 8.92 5.55 10.59
C LEU A 237 8.22 5.19 9.28
N VAL A 238 8.53 4.01 8.78
CA VAL A 238 7.82 3.34 7.70
C VAL A 238 6.80 2.38 8.30
N PHE A 239 5.59 2.37 7.77
CA PHE A 239 4.52 1.47 8.19
C PHE A 239 4.23 0.48 7.07
N VAL A 240 4.30 -0.80 7.39
CA VAL A 240 4.12 -1.89 6.42
C VAL A 240 3.16 -2.92 7.00
N GLY A 241 2.25 -3.41 6.18
CA GLY A 241 1.43 -4.55 6.53
C GLY A 241 2.15 -5.87 6.24
N THR A 242 1.91 -6.88 7.06
CA THR A 242 2.46 -8.23 6.90
C THR A 242 1.38 -9.24 6.62
N GLY A 243 1.71 -10.27 5.86
CA GLY A 243 0.82 -11.35 5.45
C GLY A 243 0.59 -12.40 6.51
N ASN A 244 -0.13 -13.42 6.11
CA ASN A 244 -0.53 -14.59 6.90
C ASN A 244 0.67 -15.42 7.41
N PRO A 245 0.47 -16.21 8.48
CA PRO A 245 1.44 -17.23 8.87
C PRO A 245 1.32 -18.48 7.99
N THR A 246 2.40 -19.25 7.88
CA THR A 246 2.42 -20.52 7.17
C THR A 246 2.86 -21.67 8.11
N PRO A 247 2.33 -22.88 7.93
CA PRO A 247 1.28 -23.33 6.99
C PRO A 247 -0.07 -22.69 7.28
N VAL A 248 -0.76 -22.16 6.26
CA VAL A 248 -1.94 -21.28 6.40
C VAL A 248 -3.04 -21.90 7.24
N LEU A 249 -3.64 -23.02 6.79
CA LEU A 249 -4.81 -23.66 7.41
C LEU A 249 -4.45 -24.63 8.54
N ASN A 250 -3.16 -24.76 8.90
CA ASN A 250 -2.69 -25.69 9.92
C ASN A 250 -2.25 -24.94 11.21
N GLY A 251 -3.19 -24.34 11.90
CA GLY A 251 -2.95 -23.73 13.20
C GLY A 251 -2.19 -24.62 14.20
N PRO A 252 -2.57 -25.90 14.39
CA PRO A 252 -1.87 -26.81 15.29
C PRO A 252 -0.36 -26.99 15.04
N ALA A 253 0.12 -26.78 13.82
CA ALA A 253 1.56 -26.90 13.50
C ALA A 253 2.40 -25.70 13.96
N ARG A 254 1.78 -24.60 14.35
CA ARG A 254 2.45 -23.33 14.68
C ARG A 254 1.84 -22.68 15.94
N ALA A 255 2.28 -23.12 17.09
CA ALA A 255 1.77 -22.64 18.37
C ALA A 255 1.99 -21.14 18.60
N GLY A 256 1.14 -20.52 19.40
CA GLY A 256 1.24 -19.10 19.79
C GLY A 256 0.66 -18.12 18.77
N ASP A 257 0.89 -16.84 18.98
CA ASP A 257 0.31 -15.75 18.18
C ASP A 257 0.91 -15.62 16.77
N ASN A 258 2.06 -16.23 16.50
CA ASN A 258 2.81 -16.15 15.23
C ASN A 258 3.22 -14.70 14.87
N ARG A 259 3.81 -13.98 15.80
CA ARG A 259 4.27 -12.59 15.58
C ARG A 259 5.50 -12.55 14.66
N TRP A 260 5.55 -11.65 13.68
CA TRP A 260 4.61 -10.59 13.28
C TRP A 260 3.97 -10.94 11.93
N THR A 261 3.11 -11.91 11.91
CA THR A 261 2.18 -12.13 10.79
C THR A 261 0.91 -11.31 11.02
N ASP A 262 0.15 -11.04 9.98
CA ASP A 262 -1.14 -10.32 10.00
C ASP A 262 -1.07 -9.03 10.82
N SER A 263 -0.02 -8.26 10.62
CA SER A 263 0.35 -7.14 11.48
C SER A 263 0.60 -5.86 10.69
N ILE A 264 0.39 -4.73 11.35
CA ILE A 264 0.99 -3.46 10.95
C ILE A 264 2.28 -3.32 11.75
N VAL A 265 3.41 -3.19 11.07
CA VAL A 265 4.72 -2.96 11.69
C VAL A 265 5.25 -1.58 11.36
N ALA A 266 5.79 -0.88 12.36
CA ALA A 266 6.47 0.40 12.21
C ALA A 266 7.97 0.19 12.33
N LEU A 267 8.70 0.54 11.27
CA LEU A 267 10.15 0.32 11.17
C LEU A 267 10.88 1.66 11.01
N ASN A 268 12.03 1.77 11.65
CA ASN A 268 12.96 2.87 11.35
C ASN A 268 13.64 2.60 9.99
N PRO A 269 13.49 3.46 8.97
CA PRO A 269 13.99 3.21 7.63
C PRO A 269 15.53 3.20 7.53
N ASP A 270 16.24 3.87 8.45
CA ASP A 270 17.71 3.92 8.43
C ASP A 270 18.35 2.61 8.91
N THR A 271 17.62 1.85 9.76
CA THR A 271 18.19 0.70 10.46
C THR A 271 17.43 -0.60 10.28
N GLY A 272 16.21 -0.55 9.71
CA GLY A 272 15.30 -1.70 9.63
C GLY A 272 14.76 -2.17 11.00
N LYS A 273 15.02 -1.45 12.09
CA LYS A 273 14.60 -1.87 13.43
C LYS A 273 13.12 -1.60 13.65
N LEU A 274 12.45 -2.59 14.23
CA LEU A 274 11.06 -2.50 14.66
C LEU A 274 10.92 -1.50 15.82
N ALA A 275 10.08 -0.48 15.64
CA ALA A 275 9.68 0.44 16.68
C ALA A 275 8.49 -0.10 17.47
N TRP A 276 7.46 -0.56 16.75
CA TRP A 276 6.29 -1.23 17.33
C TRP A 276 5.58 -2.10 16.26
N GLY A 277 4.73 -3.01 16.72
CA GLY A 277 3.85 -3.81 15.86
C GLY A 277 2.47 -3.98 16.50
N PHE A 278 1.44 -3.97 15.67
CA PHE A 278 0.06 -4.30 16.04
C PHE A 278 -0.41 -5.47 15.19
N GLN A 279 -0.70 -6.60 15.82
CA GLN A 279 -1.19 -7.79 15.14
C GLN A 279 -2.72 -7.76 15.05
N ALA A 280 -3.25 -7.66 13.83
CA ALA A 280 -4.68 -7.56 13.55
C ALA A 280 -5.41 -8.91 13.72
N THR A 281 -4.75 -10.01 13.32
CA THR A 281 -5.26 -11.38 13.51
C THR A 281 -4.19 -12.21 14.20
N ARG A 282 -4.44 -12.64 15.44
CA ARG A 282 -3.55 -13.58 16.14
C ARG A 282 -3.81 -14.99 15.66
N HIS A 283 -2.73 -15.75 15.38
CA HIS A 283 -2.82 -17.15 14.99
C HIS A 283 -3.77 -17.37 13.82
N ASP A 284 -3.69 -16.54 12.78
CA ASP A 284 -4.57 -16.63 11.62
C ASP A 284 -4.54 -18.01 10.97
N THR A 285 -5.71 -18.54 10.63
CA THR A 285 -5.90 -19.82 9.94
C THR A 285 -6.77 -19.70 8.69
N HIS A 286 -6.86 -18.48 8.12
CA HIS A 286 -7.80 -18.17 7.04
C HIS A 286 -7.18 -17.37 5.88
N ASP A 287 -5.87 -17.05 5.94
CA ASP A 287 -5.17 -16.22 4.96
C ASP A 287 -5.64 -14.75 4.97
N TRP A 288 -5.79 -14.17 6.16
CA TRP A 288 -6.25 -12.78 6.28
C TRP A 288 -5.11 -11.80 6.55
N ASP A 289 -4.18 -11.75 5.61
CA ASP A 289 -3.12 -10.73 5.61
C ASP A 289 -3.57 -9.39 6.20
N ALA A 290 -2.72 -8.74 6.95
CA ALA A 290 -2.85 -7.31 7.24
C ALA A 290 -1.95 -6.47 6.32
N SER A 291 -1.79 -6.92 5.08
CA SER A 291 -0.91 -6.29 4.08
C SER A 291 -1.51 -5.05 3.42
N GLU A 292 -2.79 -4.73 3.69
CA GLU A 292 -3.44 -3.53 3.16
C GLU A 292 -2.69 -2.26 3.59
N VAL A 293 -2.86 -1.21 2.79
CA VAL A 293 -2.15 0.06 2.96
C VAL A 293 -2.45 0.69 4.34
N PRO A 294 -1.44 0.91 5.20
CA PRO A 294 -1.60 1.73 6.40
C PRO A 294 -1.77 3.21 6.01
N VAL A 295 -2.93 3.80 6.27
CA VAL A 295 -3.24 5.20 5.93
C VAL A 295 -2.89 6.13 7.08
N LEU A 296 -2.00 7.10 6.85
CA LEU A 296 -1.51 8.03 7.87
C LEU A 296 -2.34 9.32 7.85
N VAL A 297 -2.90 9.70 9.00
CA VAL A 297 -3.72 10.91 9.14
C VAL A 297 -3.36 11.64 10.43
N ASP A 298 -3.15 12.95 10.32
CA ASP A 298 -3.04 13.85 11.48
C ASP A 298 -4.41 14.51 11.68
N ALA A 299 -5.12 14.11 12.74
CA ALA A 299 -6.50 14.55 12.97
C ALA A 299 -6.83 14.60 14.46
N THR A 300 -7.98 15.20 14.80
CA THR A 300 -8.50 15.14 16.17
C THR A 300 -9.21 13.80 16.37
N PHE A 301 -8.81 13.02 17.37
CA PHE A 301 -9.46 11.77 17.75
C PHE A 301 -9.86 11.84 19.25
N GLY A 302 -11.14 11.59 19.54
CA GLY A 302 -11.65 11.71 20.91
C GLY A 302 -11.40 13.10 21.55
N GLY A 303 -11.40 14.16 20.75
CA GLY A 303 -11.15 15.54 21.19
C GLY A 303 -9.66 15.94 21.28
N THR A 304 -8.72 15.03 20.97
CA THR A 304 -7.27 15.27 21.09
C THR A 304 -6.59 15.22 19.71
N PRO A 305 -5.73 16.20 19.35
CA PRO A 305 -4.89 16.10 18.18
C PRO A 305 -4.01 14.85 18.25
N THR A 306 -4.12 13.97 17.29
CA THR A 306 -3.49 12.64 17.32
C THR A 306 -2.93 12.28 15.94
N LYS A 307 -1.74 11.70 15.92
CA LYS A 307 -1.21 11.04 14.74
C LYS A 307 -1.81 9.65 14.64
N LEU A 308 -2.58 9.40 13.59
CA LEU A 308 -3.30 8.16 13.38
C LEU A 308 -2.64 7.33 12.28
N VAL A 309 -2.67 6.01 12.44
CA VAL A 309 -2.56 5.06 11.34
C VAL A 309 -3.83 4.23 11.29
N MET A 310 -4.44 4.15 10.11
CA MET A 310 -5.70 3.46 9.89
C MET A 310 -5.52 2.34 8.88
N GLN A 311 -6.21 1.22 9.10
CA GLN A 311 -6.25 0.13 8.14
C GLN A 311 -7.61 -0.58 8.18
N ALA A 312 -8.23 -0.75 7.01
CA ALA A 312 -9.27 -1.75 6.82
C ALA A 312 -8.58 -3.03 6.35
N SER A 313 -8.69 -4.12 7.13
CA SER A 313 -7.91 -5.34 6.93
C SER A 313 -8.74 -6.47 6.31
N ARG A 314 -8.07 -7.45 5.68
CA ARG A 314 -8.71 -8.63 5.05
C ARG A 314 -9.62 -9.38 6.04
N ASN A 315 -9.30 -9.39 7.33
CA ASN A 315 -10.10 -10.02 8.38
C ASN A 315 -11.48 -9.38 8.61
N GLY A 316 -11.83 -8.31 7.88
CA GLY A 316 -13.12 -7.62 7.95
C GLY A 316 -13.22 -6.53 9.01
N TYR A 317 -12.12 -6.21 9.71
CA TYR A 317 -12.08 -5.18 10.74
C TYR A 317 -11.34 -3.93 10.28
N PHE A 318 -11.85 -2.77 10.70
CA PHE A 318 -11.23 -1.46 10.57
C PHE A 318 -10.54 -1.09 11.88
N TYR A 319 -9.28 -0.71 11.77
CA TYR A 319 -8.41 -0.33 12.88
C TYR A 319 -8.01 1.13 12.78
N VAL A 320 -8.05 1.84 13.91
CA VAL A 320 -7.44 3.16 14.08
C VAL A 320 -6.47 3.05 15.25
N LEU A 321 -5.19 3.29 14.99
CA LEU A 321 -4.13 3.17 15.98
C LEU A 321 -3.45 4.52 16.20
N ASP A 322 -2.93 4.73 17.41
CA ASP A 322 -1.96 5.79 17.69
C ASP A 322 -0.66 5.47 16.92
N ARG A 323 -0.30 6.33 15.97
CA ARG A 323 0.84 6.14 15.07
C ARG A 323 2.19 6.13 15.80
N ASN A 324 2.30 6.77 16.97
CA ASN A 324 3.55 6.79 17.74
C ASN A 324 3.81 5.46 18.45
N THR A 325 2.75 4.75 18.86
CA THR A 325 2.86 3.62 19.79
C THR A 325 2.30 2.31 19.26
N GLY A 326 1.47 2.33 18.21
CA GLY A 326 0.72 1.17 17.74
C GLY A 326 -0.47 0.78 18.63
N ARG A 327 -0.80 1.58 19.66
CA ARG A 327 -1.94 1.31 20.55
C ARG A 327 -3.26 1.48 19.79
N SER A 328 -4.15 0.51 19.90
CA SER A 328 -5.48 0.61 19.31
C SER A 328 -6.32 1.71 20.00
N LEU A 329 -6.92 2.55 19.18
CA LEU A 329 -7.87 3.59 19.56
C LEU A 329 -9.30 3.19 19.20
N LEU A 330 -9.44 2.42 18.10
CA LEU A 330 -10.71 1.92 17.60
C LEU A 330 -10.49 0.61 16.83
N THR A 331 -11.39 -0.35 17.06
CA THR A 331 -11.53 -1.56 16.26
C THR A 331 -13.01 -1.82 16.03
N LYS A 332 -13.44 -1.89 14.76
CA LYS A 332 -14.84 -2.12 14.37
C LYS A 332 -14.91 -3.00 13.12
N PRO A 333 -15.88 -3.92 13.01
CA PRO A 333 -16.11 -4.60 11.76
C PRO A 333 -16.61 -3.59 10.70
N PHE A 334 -16.08 -3.68 9.49
CA PHE A 334 -16.55 -2.90 8.34
C PHE A 334 -17.13 -3.80 7.23
N ALA A 335 -16.88 -5.10 7.30
CA ALA A 335 -17.45 -6.14 6.45
C ALA A 335 -18.06 -7.24 7.30
N THR A 336 -18.78 -8.15 6.67
CA THR A 336 -19.33 -9.33 7.36
C THR A 336 -18.19 -10.17 7.94
N ALA A 337 -18.19 -10.35 9.27
CA ALA A 337 -17.17 -11.11 9.99
C ALA A 337 -17.83 -11.94 11.10
N ASN A 338 -17.64 -13.27 11.07
CA ASN A 338 -18.21 -14.19 12.07
C ASN A 338 -17.14 -15.01 12.80
N TRP A 339 -15.86 -14.75 12.51
CA TRP A 339 -14.72 -15.49 13.03
C TRP A 339 -14.25 -15.04 14.42
N ALA A 340 -14.75 -13.88 14.90
CA ALA A 340 -14.39 -13.34 16.20
C ALA A 340 -15.61 -13.29 17.13
N THR A 341 -15.37 -13.49 18.42
CA THR A 341 -16.41 -13.45 19.48
C THR A 341 -16.50 -12.11 20.18
N GLY A 342 -15.53 -11.22 19.98
CA GLY A 342 -15.44 -9.91 20.61
C GLY A 342 -14.12 -9.24 20.32
N ILE A 343 -13.84 -8.13 21.02
CA ILE A 343 -12.58 -7.39 20.96
C ILE A 343 -11.96 -7.40 22.36
N ASP A 344 -10.67 -7.71 22.45
CA ASP A 344 -9.95 -7.70 23.72
C ASP A 344 -9.57 -6.27 24.18
N GLN A 345 -8.95 -6.17 25.34
CA GLN A 345 -8.54 -4.88 25.94
C GLN A 345 -7.46 -4.15 25.12
N ASP A 346 -6.73 -4.86 24.27
CA ASP A 346 -5.69 -4.31 23.39
C ASP A 346 -6.26 -3.91 22.01
N GLY A 347 -7.58 -4.06 21.82
CA GLY A 347 -8.28 -3.72 20.59
C GLY A 347 -8.16 -4.78 19.49
N ARG A 348 -7.83 -6.03 19.83
CA ARG A 348 -7.72 -7.14 18.86
C ARG A 348 -8.97 -7.99 18.87
N PRO A 349 -9.44 -8.46 17.70
CA PRO A 349 -10.51 -9.47 17.65
C PRO A 349 -10.10 -10.76 18.37
N ILE A 350 -11.02 -11.33 19.12
CA ILE A 350 -10.85 -12.59 19.84
C ILE A 350 -11.31 -13.72 18.92
N PRO A 351 -10.43 -14.61 18.45
CA PRO A 351 -10.80 -15.72 17.56
C PRO A 351 -11.90 -16.59 18.14
N ASN A 352 -12.82 -17.06 17.29
CA ASN A 352 -13.86 -18.01 17.64
C ASN A 352 -13.39 -19.43 17.28
N PRO A 353 -13.12 -20.30 18.25
CA PRO A 353 -12.64 -21.66 17.97
C PRO A 353 -13.58 -22.50 17.09
N ALA A 354 -14.89 -22.17 17.08
CA ALA A 354 -15.87 -22.88 16.23
C ALA A 354 -15.73 -22.51 14.73
N LYS A 355 -14.89 -21.54 14.41
CA LYS A 355 -14.63 -21.07 13.04
C LYS A 355 -13.27 -21.50 12.49
N GLU A 356 -12.46 -22.15 13.31
CA GLU A 356 -11.20 -22.75 12.86
C GLU A 356 -11.43 -23.78 11.76
N PRO A 357 -10.57 -23.87 10.74
CA PRO A 357 -10.66 -24.86 9.68
C PRO A 357 -10.76 -26.28 10.23
N ALA A 358 -11.62 -27.09 9.65
CA ALA A 358 -11.85 -28.48 10.11
C ALA A 358 -11.95 -29.45 8.94
N ARG A 359 -11.80 -30.77 9.20
CA ARG A 359 -11.86 -31.80 8.15
C ARG A 359 -13.19 -31.84 7.41
N ASP A 360 -14.28 -31.51 8.10
CA ASP A 360 -15.65 -31.44 7.58
C ASP A 360 -16.05 -30.06 7.05
N GLY A 361 -15.11 -29.09 7.04
CA GLY A 361 -15.32 -27.73 6.60
C GLY A 361 -15.95 -26.81 7.65
N ARG A 362 -15.65 -25.52 7.57
CA ARG A 362 -16.27 -24.46 8.39
C ARG A 362 -16.68 -23.31 7.52
N LEU A 363 -17.93 -22.88 7.66
CA LEU A 363 -18.45 -21.68 7.01
C LEU A 363 -18.05 -20.44 7.81
N VAL A 364 -17.18 -19.63 7.21
CA VAL A 364 -16.57 -18.45 7.82
C VAL A 364 -16.77 -17.22 6.94
N ALA A 365 -16.87 -16.06 7.52
CA ALA A 365 -16.84 -14.75 6.85
C ALA A 365 -15.81 -13.87 7.57
N PRO A 366 -15.00 -13.11 6.79
CA PRO A 366 -14.92 -13.11 5.32
C PRO A 366 -14.43 -14.46 4.74
N ASP A 367 -14.52 -14.58 3.40
CA ASP A 367 -13.82 -15.64 2.66
C ASP A 367 -12.31 -15.35 2.61
N GLU A 368 -11.54 -16.19 1.90
CA GLU A 368 -10.09 -16.01 1.73
C GLU A 368 -9.74 -14.65 1.09
N SER A 369 -10.54 -14.16 0.14
CA SER A 369 -10.33 -12.85 -0.48
C SER A 369 -10.45 -11.68 0.51
N GLY A 370 -11.08 -11.91 1.67
CA GLY A 370 -11.19 -10.97 2.77
C GLY A 370 -12.28 -9.90 2.61
N GLY A 371 -12.52 -9.16 3.69
CA GLY A 371 -13.42 -8.00 3.69
C GLY A 371 -12.95 -6.86 2.80
N THR A 372 -11.67 -6.83 2.47
CA THR A 372 -10.98 -6.06 1.42
C THR A 372 -9.69 -6.81 1.08
N ASN A 373 -8.86 -6.28 0.16
CA ASN A 373 -7.58 -6.89 -0.20
C ASN A 373 -6.64 -5.77 -0.72
N TYR A 374 -5.71 -6.04 -1.64
CA TYR A 374 -4.72 -5.10 -2.20
C TYR A 374 -5.30 -3.78 -2.75
N ARG A 375 -6.59 -3.63 -2.82
CA ARG A 375 -7.30 -2.47 -3.34
C ARG A 375 -7.08 -1.28 -2.42
N SER A 376 -6.25 -0.31 -2.86
CA SER A 376 -5.91 0.82 -1.99
C SER A 376 -7.16 1.61 -1.60
N PRO A 377 -7.37 1.89 -0.32
CA PRO A 377 -8.40 2.80 0.15
C PRO A 377 -8.04 4.25 -0.18
N SER A 378 -8.95 5.18 0.08
CA SER A 378 -8.68 6.61 0.05
C SER A 378 -9.30 7.31 1.24
N PHE A 379 -8.58 8.25 1.86
CA PHE A 379 -9.09 9.09 2.95
C PHE A 379 -9.39 10.50 2.44
N ASP A 380 -10.62 10.95 2.65
CA ASP A 380 -11.00 12.33 2.36
C ASP A 380 -10.95 13.19 3.63
N PRO A 381 -9.99 14.13 3.73
CA PRO A 381 -9.81 14.93 4.94
C PRO A 381 -10.96 15.92 5.20
N LYS A 382 -11.74 16.30 4.18
CA LYS A 382 -12.88 17.22 4.35
C LYS A 382 -14.05 16.57 5.06
N THR A 383 -14.34 15.32 4.71
CA THR A 383 -15.47 14.59 5.30
C THR A 383 -15.06 13.72 6.47
N GLY A 384 -13.76 13.46 6.65
CA GLY A 384 -13.25 12.51 7.64
C GLY A 384 -13.61 11.07 7.34
N LEU A 385 -13.76 10.72 6.06
CA LEU A 385 -14.18 9.39 5.62
C LEU A 385 -13.02 8.62 5.02
N LEU A 386 -12.82 7.38 5.48
CA LEU A 386 -12.01 6.38 4.80
C LEU A 386 -12.92 5.58 3.86
N LEU A 387 -12.63 5.66 2.56
CA LEU A 387 -13.38 4.96 1.53
C LEU A 387 -12.68 3.65 1.17
N VAL A 388 -13.38 2.53 1.32
CA VAL A 388 -12.85 1.18 1.18
C VAL A 388 -13.69 0.37 0.19
N SER A 389 -13.05 -0.25 -0.79
CA SER A 389 -13.68 -1.28 -1.62
C SER A 389 -13.85 -2.56 -0.78
N ALA A 390 -15.03 -2.71 -0.20
CA ALA A 390 -15.37 -3.80 0.70
C ALA A 390 -15.97 -4.99 -0.05
N HIS A 391 -15.80 -6.19 0.51
CA HIS A 391 -16.35 -7.43 0.00
C HIS A 391 -17.02 -8.22 1.13
N ASP A 392 -18.27 -8.64 0.94
CA ASP A 392 -19.01 -9.48 1.86
C ASP A 392 -19.22 -10.86 1.22
N ALA A 393 -18.46 -11.83 1.68
CA ALA A 393 -18.55 -13.20 1.21
C ALA A 393 -18.29 -14.20 2.34
N TYR A 394 -18.70 -15.44 2.12
CA TYR A 394 -18.38 -16.56 2.99
C TYR A 394 -17.40 -17.50 2.28
N GLY A 395 -16.51 -18.12 3.03
CA GLY A 395 -15.68 -19.23 2.60
C GLY A 395 -15.97 -20.51 3.41
N ILE A 396 -15.78 -21.66 2.80
CA ILE A 396 -15.77 -22.94 3.51
C ILE A 396 -14.33 -23.40 3.61
N TYR A 397 -13.79 -23.44 4.83
CA TYR A 397 -12.39 -23.74 5.09
C TYR A 397 -12.22 -25.18 5.59
N PHE A 398 -11.33 -25.92 4.92
CA PHE A 398 -11.03 -27.31 5.21
C PHE A 398 -9.59 -27.47 5.68
N PHE A 399 -9.40 -28.02 6.88
CA PHE A 399 -8.11 -28.47 7.35
C PHE A 399 -7.78 -29.86 6.78
N ARG A 400 -6.73 -29.96 5.97
CA ARG A 400 -6.26 -31.18 5.33
C ARG A 400 -4.72 -31.18 5.28
N PRO A 401 -4.04 -31.57 6.37
CA PRO A 401 -2.59 -31.50 6.49
C PRO A 401 -1.85 -32.43 5.51
N ASP A 402 -2.54 -33.40 4.95
CA ASP A 402 -2.09 -34.35 3.94
C ASP A 402 -2.37 -33.88 2.50
N HIS A 403 -2.98 -32.73 2.32
CA HIS A 403 -3.37 -32.15 1.03
C HIS A 403 -2.93 -30.71 0.89
N GLY A 404 -2.56 -30.34 -0.33
CA GLY A 404 -2.27 -28.97 -0.71
C GLY A 404 -0.78 -28.68 -0.89
N ALA A 405 -0.47 -27.54 -1.51
CA ALA A 405 0.86 -27.00 -1.59
C ALA A 405 1.46 -26.80 -0.19
N TYR A 406 2.72 -26.91 -0.10
CA TYR A 406 3.52 -26.99 1.13
C TYR A 406 3.11 -26.03 2.25
N GLY A 407 2.85 -24.75 1.95
CA GLY A 407 2.46 -23.75 2.92
C GLY A 407 0.96 -23.68 3.21
N TRP A 408 0.09 -24.43 2.53
CA TRP A 408 -1.37 -24.28 2.64
C TRP A 408 -2.00 -25.22 3.66
N ALA A 409 -1.73 -26.51 3.57
CA ALA A 409 -2.22 -27.57 4.45
C ALA A 409 -3.76 -27.69 4.52
N GLY A 410 -4.43 -27.46 3.39
CA GLY A 410 -5.90 -27.53 3.29
C GLY A 410 -6.45 -26.97 2.00
N ALA A 411 -7.70 -26.58 2.04
CA ALA A 411 -8.40 -25.92 0.95
C ALA A 411 -9.49 -24.99 1.49
N ASP A 412 -9.78 -23.96 0.74
CA ASP A 412 -10.93 -23.07 0.93
C ASP A 412 -11.76 -23.01 -0.35
N TYR A 413 -13.03 -22.70 -0.19
CA TYR A 413 -13.97 -22.51 -1.29
C TYR A 413 -14.84 -21.29 -1.00
N GLY A 414 -14.68 -20.24 -1.78
CA GLY A 414 -15.53 -19.06 -1.71
C GLY A 414 -16.99 -19.38 -2.04
N VAL A 415 -17.89 -18.84 -1.25
CA VAL A 415 -19.32 -18.81 -1.53
C VAL A 415 -19.65 -17.44 -2.10
N HIS A 416 -20.74 -17.34 -2.87
CA HIS A 416 -21.18 -16.09 -3.48
C HIS A 416 -21.10 -14.89 -2.53
N GLY A 417 -20.59 -13.77 -3.04
CA GLY A 417 -20.44 -12.52 -2.30
C GLY A 417 -20.72 -11.30 -3.15
N THR A 418 -20.81 -10.15 -2.50
CA THR A 418 -21.07 -8.86 -3.13
C THR A 418 -20.01 -7.84 -2.71
N SER A 419 -19.75 -6.86 -3.57
CA SER A 419 -18.85 -5.75 -3.26
C SER A 419 -19.60 -4.44 -3.10
N ALA A 420 -19.12 -3.60 -2.20
CA ALA A 420 -19.61 -2.23 -2.03
C ALA A 420 -18.43 -1.29 -1.74
N LEU A 421 -18.52 -0.06 -2.21
CA LEU A 421 -17.69 1.02 -1.69
C LEU A 421 -18.31 1.51 -0.39
N ARG A 422 -17.56 1.38 0.72
CA ARG A 422 -18.00 1.84 2.05
C ARG A 422 -17.21 3.05 2.51
N ALA A 423 -17.92 4.05 3.01
CA ALA A 423 -17.35 5.25 3.61
C ALA A 423 -17.39 5.12 5.13
N LEU A 424 -16.23 4.91 5.73
CA LEU A 424 -16.05 4.67 7.16
C LEU A 424 -15.67 5.98 7.86
N ASP A 425 -16.44 6.37 8.86
CA ASP A 425 -16.10 7.48 9.75
C ASP A 425 -14.89 7.09 10.61
N TYR A 426 -13.80 7.85 10.52
CA TYR A 426 -12.56 7.48 11.20
C TYR A 426 -12.63 7.55 12.73
N GLN A 427 -13.55 8.34 13.30
CA GLN A 427 -13.69 8.48 14.74
C GLN A 427 -14.55 7.38 15.38
N THR A 428 -15.51 6.84 14.64
CA THR A 428 -16.50 5.91 15.18
C THR A 428 -16.44 4.51 14.54
N GLY A 429 -15.81 4.40 13.36
CA GLY A 429 -15.84 3.20 12.53
C GLY A 429 -17.19 2.91 11.87
N ALA A 430 -18.16 3.83 11.99
CA ALA A 430 -19.47 3.64 11.41
C ALA A 430 -19.44 3.80 9.88
N VAL A 431 -20.17 2.96 9.18
CA VAL A 431 -20.46 3.13 7.74
C VAL A 431 -21.43 4.29 7.59
N ARG A 432 -20.98 5.42 7.05
CA ARG A 432 -21.80 6.63 6.81
C ARG A 432 -22.70 6.50 5.60
N TRP A 433 -22.15 5.88 4.56
CA TRP A 433 -22.87 5.49 3.35
C TRP A 433 -22.15 4.32 2.66
N GLN A 434 -22.86 3.63 1.80
CA GLN A 434 -22.28 2.62 0.92
C GLN A 434 -22.88 2.73 -0.49
N HIS A 435 -22.09 2.34 -1.48
CA HIS A 435 -22.46 2.26 -2.89
C HIS A 435 -22.24 0.84 -3.39
N ASP A 436 -23.26 0.21 -3.95
CA ASP A 436 -23.17 -1.15 -4.48
C ASP A 436 -22.23 -1.20 -5.69
N LEU A 437 -21.25 -2.10 -5.69
CA LEU A 437 -20.32 -2.34 -6.80
C LEU A 437 -20.64 -3.63 -7.56
N GLY A 438 -21.66 -4.39 -7.13
CA GLY A 438 -22.14 -5.59 -7.78
C GLY A 438 -21.65 -6.91 -7.18
N GLU A 439 -21.96 -7.99 -7.88
CA GLU A 439 -21.66 -9.36 -7.45
C GLU A 439 -20.16 -9.70 -7.62
N GLY A 440 -19.62 -10.49 -6.70
CA GLY A 440 -18.22 -10.89 -6.65
C GLY A 440 -17.31 -9.77 -6.12
N ALA A 441 -15.99 -9.98 -6.22
CA ALA A 441 -15.00 -9.05 -5.72
C ALA A 441 -14.62 -8.00 -6.79
N SER A 442 -14.89 -6.70 -6.50
CA SER A 442 -14.32 -5.61 -7.30
C SER A 442 -12.80 -5.61 -7.23
N GLY A 443 -12.13 -5.39 -8.35
CA GLY A 443 -10.67 -5.24 -8.43
C GLY A 443 -10.16 -3.82 -8.17
N ALA A 444 -11.05 -2.84 -8.10
CA ALA A 444 -10.73 -1.43 -8.07
C ALA A 444 -10.39 -0.92 -6.67
N GLY A 445 -9.34 -0.12 -6.57
CA GLY A 445 -9.11 0.75 -5.42
C GLY A 445 -9.82 2.10 -5.57
N VAL A 446 -9.48 3.05 -4.71
CA VAL A 446 -10.20 4.32 -4.57
C VAL A 446 -9.25 5.51 -4.73
N LEU A 447 -9.76 6.60 -5.29
CA LEU A 447 -9.16 7.93 -5.34
C LEU A 447 -10.20 8.94 -4.88
N THR A 448 -9.87 9.84 -3.96
CA THR A 448 -10.67 11.03 -3.65
C THR A 448 -10.00 12.30 -4.13
N THR A 449 -10.78 13.36 -4.32
CA THR A 449 -10.25 14.66 -4.73
C THR A 449 -10.77 15.79 -3.86
N GLU A 450 -9.99 16.84 -3.77
CA GLU A 450 -10.33 18.08 -3.05
C GLU A 450 -11.64 18.72 -3.56
N SER A 451 -12.02 18.46 -4.82
CA SER A 451 -13.29 18.90 -5.40
C SER A 451 -14.50 18.14 -4.89
N GLY A 452 -14.34 17.04 -4.12
CA GLY A 452 -15.42 16.22 -3.58
C GLY A 452 -15.86 15.07 -4.49
N LEU A 453 -14.97 14.60 -5.36
CA LEU A 453 -15.18 13.40 -6.17
C LEU A 453 -14.46 12.19 -5.58
N THR A 454 -15.08 11.03 -5.73
CA THR A 454 -14.52 9.72 -5.50
C THR A 454 -14.53 8.92 -6.79
N PHE A 455 -13.36 8.37 -7.18
CA PHE A 455 -13.26 7.48 -8.34
C PHE A 455 -12.94 6.06 -7.89
N THR A 456 -13.63 5.07 -8.50
CA THR A 456 -13.44 3.63 -8.26
C THR A 456 -13.94 2.85 -9.50
N GLY A 457 -14.09 1.53 -9.38
CA GLY A 457 -14.67 0.70 -10.43
C GLY A 457 -15.63 -0.35 -9.86
N ASP A 458 -16.62 -0.75 -10.65
CA ASP A 458 -17.57 -1.81 -10.31
C ASP A 458 -17.16 -3.18 -10.88
N THR A 459 -17.94 -4.21 -10.55
CA THR A 459 -17.73 -5.58 -11.05
C THR A 459 -18.23 -5.77 -12.49
N ALA A 460 -19.08 -4.86 -12.97
CA ALA A 460 -19.56 -4.86 -14.36
C ALA A 460 -18.53 -4.29 -15.36
N GLY A 461 -17.43 -3.72 -14.86
CA GLY A 461 -16.34 -3.20 -15.69
C GLY A 461 -16.47 -1.71 -16.01
N ASN A 462 -17.16 -0.95 -15.18
CA ASN A 462 -17.21 0.50 -15.29
C ASN A 462 -16.19 1.14 -14.34
N VAL A 463 -15.57 2.23 -14.79
CA VAL A 463 -15.02 3.25 -13.90
C VAL A 463 -16.15 4.18 -13.48
N LEU A 464 -16.21 4.52 -12.20
CA LEU A 464 -17.25 5.35 -11.59
C LEU A 464 -16.67 6.65 -11.05
N ALA A 465 -17.40 7.76 -11.20
CA ALA A 465 -17.21 8.98 -10.43
C ALA A 465 -18.42 9.18 -9.51
N LEU A 466 -18.18 9.19 -8.22
CA LEU A 466 -19.20 9.35 -7.18
C LEU A 466 -18.99 10.68 -6.44
N ARG A 467 -20.06 11.21 -5.85
CA ARG A 467 -19.93 12.30 -4.88
C ARG A 467 -19.41 11.75 -3.55
N THR A 468 -18.32 12.31 -3.06
CA THR A 468 -17.65 11.79 -1.83
C THR A 468 -18.53 11.85 -0.59
N SER A 469 -19.43 12.84 -0.49
CA SER A 469 -20.24 13.04 0.72
C SER A 469 -21.36 12.02 0.92
N ASP A 470 -21.86 11.39 -0.16
CA ASP A 470 -23.06 10.53 -0.11
C ASP A 470 -23.01 9.31 -1.05
N GLY A 471 -21.95 9.14 -1.85
CA GLY A 471 -21.80 8.03 -2.78
C GLY A 471 -22.70 8.08 -4.02
N ALA A 472 -23.36 9.20 -4.30
CA ALA A 472 -24.20 9.34 -5.49
C ALA A 472 -23.37 9.29 -6.79
N THR A 473 -23.79 8.47 -7.75
CA THR A 473 -23.14 8.37 -9.07
C THR A 473 -23.32 9.65 -9.88
N LEU A 474 -22.22 10.21 -10.35
CA LEU A 474 -22.20 11.43 -11.18
C LEU A 474 -21.78 11.13 -12.62
N TRP A 475 -20.97 10.12 -12.84
CA TRP A 475 -20.50 9.69 -14.14
C TRP A 475 -19.96 8.26 -14.11
N HIS A 476 -20.02 7.57 -15.23
CA HIS A 476 -19.37 6.27 -15.43
C HIS A 476 -18.95 6.05 -16.88
N SER A 477 -18.01 5.11 -17.09
CA SER A 477 -17.60 4.66 -18.42
C SER A 477 -17.20 3.19 -18.38
N GLY A 478 -17.70 2.39 -19.33
CA GLY A 478 -17.32 0.99 -19.49
C GLY A 478 -15.92 0.86 -20.11
N ILE A 479 -14.99 0.21 -19.40
CA ILE A 479 -13.59 0.01 -19.84
C ILE A 479 -13.11 -1.43 -19.64
N GLY A 480 -14.01 -2.32 -19.25
CA GLY A 480 -13.66 -3.66 -18.79
C GLY A 480 -13.23 -3.64 -17.32
N ARG A 481 -12.84 -4.81 -16.80
CA ARG A 481 -12.53 -4.98 -15.39
C ARG A 481 -11.46 -4.00 -14.91
N VAL A 482 -11.83 -3.12 -13.99
CA VAL A 482 -10.89 -2.22 -13.31
C VAL A 482 -10.08 -3.02 -12.31
N GLY A 483 -8.76 -3.04 -12.46
CA GLY A 483 -7.85 -3.88 -11.66
C GLY A 483 -6.89 -3.12 -10.78
N ASN A 484 -6.87 -1.78 -10.89
CA ASN A 484 -5.99 -0.90 -10.14
C ASN A 484 -6.77 0.20 -9.41
N SER A 485 -6.04 1.02 -8.67
CA SER A 485 -6.60 2.22 -8.06
C SER A 485 -6.46 3.39 -9.03
N PRO A 486 -7.54 4.15 -9.32
CA PRO A 486 -7.49 5.36 -10.15
C PRO A 486 -6.47 6.37 -9.60
N ILE A 487 -5.88 7.16 -10.49
CA ILE A 487 -5.05 8.31 -10.14
C ILE A 487 -5.50 9.54 -10.94
N THR A 488 -5.07 10.71 -10.53
CA THR A 488 -5.25 11.95 -11.30
C THR A 488 -3.96 12.75 -11.33
N TYR A 489 -3.70 13.39 -12.45
CA TYR A 489 -2.54 14.27 -12.63
C TYR A 489 -2.93 15.50 -13.43
N GLU A 490 -2.12 16.55 -13.35
CA GLU A 490 -2.25 17.75 -14.17
C GLU A 490 -1.03 17.88 -15.07
N LEU A 491 -1.26 18.21 -16.32
CA LEU A 491 -0.21 18.48 -17.30
C LEU A 491 -0.64 19.61 -18.21
N ASP A 492 0.20 20.61 -18.39
CA ASP A 492 -0.07 21.80 -19.20
C ASP A 492 -1.40 22.51 -18.82
N GLY A 493 -1.71 22.56 -17.51
CA GLY A 493 -2.94 23.17 -16.99
C GLY A 493 -4.22 22.37 -17.21
N ARG A 494 -4.11 21.10 -17.60
CA ARG A 494 -5.24 20.19 -17.81
C ARG A 494 -5.17 19.01 -16.87
N GLN A 495 -6.25 18.77 -16.12
CA GLN A 495 -6.38 17.62 -15.23
C GLN A 495 -6.84 16.38 -15.99
N TYR A 496 -6.16 15.26 -15.73
CA TYR A 496 -6.48 13.94 -16.27
C TYR A 496 -6.88 12.98 -15.15
N LEU A 497 -7.88 12.16 -15.38
CA LEU A 497 -8.19 10.94 -14.62
C LEU A 497 -7.57 9.75 -15.36
N LEU A 498 -6.74 8.94 -14.71
CA LEU A 498 -6.08 7.78 -15.31
C LEU A 498 -6.45 6.49 -14.58
N VAL A 499 -6.95 5.50 -15.32
CA VAL A 499 -7.44 4.23 -14.79
C VAL A 499 -7.04 3.08 -15.71
N GLY A 500 -6.71 1.91 -15.11
CA GLY A 500 -6.51 0.67 -15.84
C GLY A 500 -7.79 -0.16 -15.97
N GLY A 501 -8.15 -0.53 -17.19
CA GLY A 501 -9.24 -1.44 -17.49
C GLY A 501 -8.74 -2.61 -18.34
N GLY A 502 -8.86 -3.86 -17.84
CA GLY A 502 -8.23 -5.01 -18.50
C GLY A 502 -6.74 -4.81 -18.71
N ALA A 503 -6.26 -4.98 -19.94
CA ALA A 503 -4.87 -4.78 -20.34
C ALA A 503 -4.56 -3.37 -20.90
N SER A 504 -5.41 -2.38 -20.61
CA SER A 504 -5.27 -1.02 -21.16
C SER A 504 -5.35 0.05 -20.09
N LEU A 505 -4.64 1.16 -20.29
CA LEU A 505 -4.81 2.41 -19.55
C LEU A 505 -5.75 3.32 -20.34
N TYR A 506 -6.56 4.09 -19.62
CA TYR A 506 -7.47 5.08 -20.15
C TYR A 506 -7.30 6.38 -19.39
N ALA A 507 -7.17 7.50 -20.11
CA ALA A 507 -7.11 8.83 -19.52
C ALA A 507 -8.29 9.67 -20.02
N TRP A 508 -8.99 10.30 -19.08
CA TRP A 508 -10.09 11.25 -19.36
C TRP A 508 -9.70 12.64 -18.91
N ALA A 509 -10.19 13.62 -19.61
CA ALA A 509 -10.04 15.03 -19.24
C ALA A 509 -11.27 15.83 -19.72
N LEU A 510 -11.45 17.04 -19.19
CA LEU A 510 -12.43 17.98 -19.75
C LEU A 510 -12.06 18.31 -21.20
N PRO A 511 -13.05 18.56 -22.07
CA PRO A 511 -12.78 19.04 -23.43
C PRO A 511 -11.91 20.29 -23.41
N GLU A 512 -11.04 20.44 -24.41
CA GLU A 512 -10.32 21.69 -24.60
C GLU A 512 -11.32 22.81 -24.94
N SER A 513 -11.16 23.94 -24.27
CA SER A 513 -11.95 25.12 -24.67
C SER A 513 -11.64 25.47 -26.14
N PRO A 514 -12.64 25.74 -26.95
CA PRO A 514 -12.38 26.22 -28.30
C PRO A 514 -11.45 27.45 -28.25
N ARG A 515 -10.36 27.39 -28.98
CA ARG A 515 -9.42 28.51 -29.10
C ARG A 515 -10.03 29.67 -29.87
#